data_d1a9d0a99dd9a10d9166473c75eff2c8
#
_entry.id   d1a9d0a99dd9a10d9166473c75eff2c8
#
_cell.length_a   1.000
_cell.length_b   1.000
_cell.length_c   1.000
_cell.angle_alpha   90.00
_cell.angle_beta   90.00
_cell.angle_gamma   90.00
#
_symmetry.space_group_name_H-M   'P 1'
#
loop_
_entity.id
_entity.type
_entity.pdbx_description
1 polymer ?
#
loop_
_entity_poly.entity_id
_entity_poly.type
_entity_poly.pdbx_seq_one_letter_code
_entity_poly.pdbx_strand_id
1 'polypeptide(L)'
;TRNFWCRIVGKGFWSVCGSSAQQEADRFTGNQDESELEAGLMWQKLHRASKIYGLEADTTSFVTLDGSMEVMLVEITNKTDEAMEIVPIGAIPVYGRSADNIRDHRQVTSLLHRIETTQYGIEVTPVLSFDERGHRKNDISYFVYGSSGNGESPESFYPTVEQFIGEGGSFLIPEAVRTEKAGAKAGEKFQGKEAVGAIKFANRIIK
;
A
#
# COMPACT_ATOMS: atom_id res chain seq x y z
N THR A 1 8.54 -0.38 -0.06
CA THR A 1 8.03 0.54 -1.10
C THR A 1 6.52 0.58 -1.01
N ARG A 2 5.90 1.76 -0.92
CA ARG A 2 4.46 1.91 -1.02
C ARG A 2 4.00 1.57 -2.42
N ASN A 3 2.79 1.03 -2.55
CA ASN A 3 2.19 0.70 -3.82
C ASN A 3 0.67 0.89 -3.76
N PHE A 4 0.08 1.10 -4.92
CA PHE A 4 -1.36 1.07 -5.10
C PHE A 4 -1.68 0.14 -6.26
N TRP A 5 -2.61 -0.77 -6.03
CA TRP A 5 -2.99 -1.81 -6.96
C TRP A 5 -4.40 -1.58 -7.46
N CYS A 6 -4.58 -1.78 -8.74
CA CYS A 6 -5.87 -1.86 -9.38
C CYS A 6 -6.05 -3.30 -9.87
N ARG A 7 -6.87 -4.11 -9.16
CA ARG A 7 -7.28 -5.41 -9.69
C ARG A 7 -8.44 -5.18 -10.64
N ILE A 8 -8.33 -5.64 -11.87
CA ILE A 8 -9.35 -5.57 -12.90
C ILE A 8 -10.05 -6.93 -12.92
N VAL A 9 -11.34 -6.96 -12.55
CA VAL A 9 -12.10 -8.19 -12.40
C VAL A 9 -12.16 -8.97 -13.73
N GLY A 10 -11.76 -10.23 -13.69
CA GLY A 10 -11.69 -11.09 -14.86
C GLY A 10 -10.52 -10.86 -15.83
N LYS A 11 -9.67 -9.82 -15.63
CA LYS A 11 -8.58 -9.50 -16.54
C LYS A 11 -7.19 -9.60 -15.89
N GLY A 12 -7.05 -9.25 -14.61
CA GLY A 12 -5.75 -9.27 -13.91
C GLY A 12 -5.59 -8.14 -12.90
N PHE A 13 -4.36 -7.68 -12.71
CA PHE A 13 -4.07 -6.59 -11.80
C PHE A 13 -2.93 -5.71 -12.31
N TRP A 14 -2.96 -4.46 -11.94
CA TRP A 14 -2.00 -3.44 -12.34
C TRP A 14 -1.51 -2.63 -11.14
N SER A 15 -0.20 -2.37 -11.08
CA SER A 15 0.37 -1.44 -10.10
C SER A 15 0.44 -0.04 -10.69
N VAL A 16 -0.29 0.91 -10.12
CA VAL A 16 -0.24 2.30 -10.56
C VAL A 16 1.09 2.98 -10.21
N CYS A 17 1.85 2.41 -9.26
CA CYS A 17 3.19 2.87 -8.94
C CYS A 17 4.30 2.21 -9.78
N GLY A 18 3.95 1.30 -10.68
CA GLY A 18 4.89 0.67 -11.59
C GLY A 18 5.75 -0.43 -10.98
N SER A 19 5.30 -1.06 -9.90
CA SER A 19 6.05 -2.08 -9.17
C SER A 19 5.25 -3.37 -9.06
N SER A 20 5.24 -4.17 -10.14
CA SER A 20 4.67 -5.50 -10.19
C SER A 20 5.58 -6.45 -10.98
N ALA A 21 5.40 -7.77 -10.76
CA ALA A 21 6.15 -8.77 -11.51
C ALA A 21 5.92 -8.67 -13.02
N GLN A 22 4.68 -8.36 -13.44
CA GLN A 22 4.37 -8.17 -14.86
C GLN A 22 5.09 -6.93 -15.43
N GLN A 23 5.05 -5.81 -14.74
CA GLN A 23 5.72 -4.57 -15.21
C GLN A 23 7.24 -4.71 -15.23
N GLU A 24 7.83 -5.50 -14.32
CA GLU A 24 9.25 -5.84 -14.37
C GLU A 24 9.58 -6.69 -15.60
N ALA A 25 8.72 -7.67 -15.94
CA ALA A 25 8.89 -8.51 -17.13
C ALA A 25 8.70 -7.72 -18.44
N ASP A 26 7.81 -6.74 -18.44
CA ASP A 26 7.51 -5.91 -19.61
C ASP A 26 8.52 -4.77 -19.82
N ARG A 27 9.47 -4.58 -18.91
CA ARG A 27 10.48 -3.53 -19.00
C ARG A 27 11.28 -3.69 -20.31
N PHE A 28 11.38 -2.61 -21.05
CA PHE A 28 12.02 -2.52 -22.37
C PHE A 28 11.32 -3.32 -23.49
N THR A 29 10.09 -3.75 -23.29
CA THR A 29 9.26 -4.36 -24.33
C THR A 29 8.22 -3.37 -24.88
N GLY A 30 7.49 -3.76 -25.91
CA GLY A 30 6.37 -2.98 -26.44
C GLY A 30 5.19 -2.79 -25.48
N ASN A 31 5.12 -3.63 -24.43
CA ASN A 31 4.07 -3.60 -23.40
C ASN A 31 4.42 -2.73 -22.19
N GLN A 32 5.63 -2.17 -22.18
CA GLN A 32 6.05 -1.30 -21.08
C GLN A 32 5.09 -0.11 -20.97
N ASP A 33 4.60 0.12 -19.73
CA ASP A 33 3.78 1.28 -19.41
C ASP A 33 4.51 2.60 -19.71
N GLU A 34 3.76 3.58 -20.16
CA GLU A 34 4.26 4.96 -20.25
C GLU A 34 4.18 5.59 -18.85
N SER A 35 5.16 6.44 -18.53
CA SER A 35 5.17 7.13 -17.24
C SER A 35 5.88 8.46 -17.33
N GLU A 36 5.29 9.46 -16.68
CA GLU A 36 5.86 10.80 -16.51
C GLU A 36 5.89 11.14 -15.02
N LEU A 37 6.98 11.76 -14.57
CA LEU A 37 7.17 12.18 -13.20
C LEU A 37 7.41 13.68 -13.13
N GLU A 38 6.56 14.37 -12.39
CA GLU A 38 6.78 15.74 -11.94
C GLU A 38 7.11 15.74 -10.45
N ALA A 39 8.03 16.58 -10.01
CA ALA A 39 8.37 16.72 -8.61
C ALA A 39 8.71 18.15 -8.24
N GLY A 40 8.32 18.53 -7.03
CA GLY A 40 8.65 19.80 -6.41
C GLY A 40 9.04 19.63 -4.96
N LEU A 41 9.13 20.75 -4.23
CA LEU A 41 9.43 20.68 -2.81
C LEU A 41 8.32 19.97 -2.04
N MET A 42 8.64 18.81 -1.46
CA MET A 42 7.76 17.97 -0.63
C MET A 42 6.53 17.39 -1.36
N TRP A 43 6.52 17.37 -2.69
CA TRP A 43 5.49 16.69 -3.46
C TRP A 43 6.05 16.06 -4.75
N GLN A 44 5.35 15.07 -5.24
CA GLN A 44 5.55 14.49 -6.56
C GLN A 44 4.23 14.04 -7.16
N LYS A 45 4.13 14.07 -8.48
CA LYS A 45 3.03 13.51 -9.25
C LYS A 45 3.60 12.51 -10.27
N LEU A 46 3.12 11.29 -10.21
CA LEU A 46 3.42 10.24 -11.18
C LEU A 46 2.19 10.00 -12.04
N HIS A 47 2.28 10.29 -13.33
CA HIS A 47 1.34 9.83 -14.34
C HIS A 47 1.80 8.50 -14.91
N ARG A 48 0.88 7.55 -15.07
CA ARG A 48 1.18 6.24 -15.69
C ARG A 48 0.02 5.76 -16.54
N ALA A 49 0.35 5.27 -17.74
CA ALA A 49 -0.61 4.69 -18.68
C ALA A 49 -0.29 3.22 -18.92
N SER A 50 -1.26 2.34 -18.65
CA SER A 50 -1.15 0.90 -18.89
C SER A 50 -1.51 0.57 -20.32
N LYS A 51 -0.54 0.05 -21.08
CA LYS A 51 -0.79 -0.43 -22.46
C LYS A 51 -1.61 -1.72 -22.50
N ILE A 52 -1.54 -2.52 -21.45
CA ILE A 52 -2.25 -3.81 -21.40
C ILE A 52 -3.73 -3.61 -21.07
N TYR A 53 -4.05 -2.71 -20.16
CA TYR A 53 -5.40 -2.57 -19.63
C TYR A 53 -6.16 -1.34 -20.16
N GLY A 54 -5.45 -0.39 -20.81
CA GLY A 54 -6.06 0.87 -21.23
C GLY A 54 -6.51 1.75 -20.06
N LEU A 55 -5.82 1.65 -18.93
CA LEU A 55 -6.04 2.47 -17.76
C LEU A 55 -4.94 3.52 -17.64
N GLU A 56 -5.31 4.71 -17.20
CA GLU A 56 -4.37 5.74 -16.76
C GLU A 56 -4.52 5.99 -15.27
N ALA A 57 -3.44 6.35 -14.60
CA ALA A 57 -3.47 6.76 -13.21
C ALA A 57 -2.56 7.95 -12.95
N ASP A 58 -3.09 8.91 -12.20
CA ASP A 58 -2.35 10.00 -11.59
C ASP A 58 -2.16 9.72 -10.10
N THR A 59 -0.92 9.67 -9.66
CA THR A 59 -0.58 9.48 -8.25
C THR A 59 0.13 10.72 -7.73
N THR A 60 -0.56 11.55 -6.95
CA THR A 60 0.02 12.71 -6.30
C THR A 60 0.39 12.37 -4.87
N SER A 61 1.64 12.58 -4.50
CA SER A 61 2.13 12.34 -3.14
C SER A 61 2.77 13.60 -2.58
N PHE A 62 2.45 13.93 -1.34
CA PHE A 62 3.02 15.09 -0.67
C PHE A 62 3.10 14.87 0.84
N VAL A 63 3.99 15.62 1.49
CA VAL A 63 4.12 15.66 2.95
C VAL A 63 3.42 16.90 3.47
N THR A 64 2.69 16.78 4.57
CA THR A 64 2.02 17.91 5.22
C THR A 64 3.01 18.89 5.83
N LEU A 65 2.63 20.15 6.00
CA LEU A 65 3.52 21.21 6.51
C LEU A 65 4.04 20.94 7.94
N ASP A 66 3.26 20.21 8.74
CA ASP A 66 3.69 19.76 10.07
C ASP A 66 4.67 18.56 10.03
N GLY A 67 4.86 17.98 8.83
CA GLY A 67 5.82 16.89 8.59
C GLY A 67 5.44 15.53 9.17
N SER A 68 4.27 15.38 9.78
CA SER A 68 3.86 14.16 10.49
C SER A 68 3.16 13.14 9.60
N MET A 69 2.72 13.55 8.41
CA MET A 69 1.91 12.72 7.52
C MET A 69 2.34 12.86 6.06
N GLU A 70 2.39 11.73 5.36
CA GLU A 70 2.47 11.67 3.90
C GLU A 70 1.09 11.30 3.35
N VAL A 71 0.64 12.05 2.35
CA VAL A 71 -0.62 11.81 1.64
C VAL A 71 -0.31 11.26 0.25
N MET A 72 -1.04 10.23 -0.17
CA MET A 72 -1.01 9.67 -1.52
C MET A 72 -2.42 9.70 -2.10
N LEU A 73 -2.65 10.59 -3.04
CA LEU A 73 -3.90 10.66 -3.81
C LEU A 73 -3.73 9.88 -5.10
N VAL A 74 -4.65 8.96 -5.37
CA VAL A 74 -4.65 8.13 -6.60
C VAL A 74 -5.94 8.35 -7.36
N GLU A 75 -5.82 8.77 -8.61
CA GLU A 75 -6.92 8.93 -9.54
C GLU A 75 -6.74 7.95 -10.69
N ILE A 76 -7.74 7.10 -10.96
CA ILE A 76 -7.70 6.08 -12.02
C ILE A 76 -8.75 6.41 -13.06
N THR A 77 -8.35 6.46 -14.32
CA THR A 77 -9.20 6.74 -15.47
C THR A 77 -9.21 5.55 -16.42
N ASN A 78 -10.39 5.13 -16.83
CA ASN A 78 -10.57 4.17 -17.91
C ASN A 78 -10.52 4.91 -19.26
N LYS A 79 -9.61 4.52 -20.13
CA LYS A 79 -9.44 5.12 -21.48
C LYS A 79 -10.02 4.23 -22.58
N THR A 80 -10.68 3.15 -22.20
CA THR A 80 -11.36 2.25 -23.16
C THR A 80 -12.85 2.61 -23.26
N ASP A 81 -13.49 2.13 -24.31
CA ASP A 81 -14.94 2.31 -24.51
C ASP A 81 -15.79 1.33 -23.68
N GLU A 82 -15.16 0.37 -23.01
CA GLU A 82 -15.84 -0.64 -22.20
C GLU A 82 -15.77 -0.29 -20.71
N ALA A 83 -16.89 -0.46 -20.00
CA ALA A 83 -16.89 -0.34 -18.55
C ALA A 83 -16.04 -1.45 -17.91
N MET A 84 -15.26 -1.11 -16.91
CA MET A 84 -14.43 -2.05 -16.16
C MET A 84 -14.80 -2.05 -14.69
N GLU A 85 -14.90 -3.24 -14.10
CA GLU A 85 -14.98 -3.38 -12.64
C GLU A 85 -13.57 -3.51 -12.08
N ILE A 86 -13.23 -2.60 -11.17
CA ILE A 86 -11.91 -2.56 -10.50
C ILE A 86 -12.05 -2.70 -9.00
N VAL A 87 -11.00 -3.25 -8.38
CA VAL A 87 -10.83 -3.29 -6.92
C VAL A 87 -9.57 -2.53 -6.56
N PRO A 88 -9.71 -1.34 -5.95
CA PRO A 88 -8.56 -0.55 -5.50
C PRO A 88 -7.96 -1.11 -4.20
N ILE A 89 -6.63 -1.25 -4.14
CA ILE A 89 -5.91 -1.76 -2.96
C ILE A 89 -4.65 -0.94 -2.75
N GLY A 90 -4.59 -0.17 -1.65
CA GLY A 90 -3.36 0.51 -1.23
C GLY A 90 -2.53 -0.37 -0.31
N ALA A 91 -1.20 -0.30 -0.40
CA ALA A 91 -0.31 -1.06 0.47
C ALA A 91 0.98 -0.28 0.79
N ILE A 92 1.23 -0.07 2.08
CA ILE A 92 2.40 0.62 2.60
C ILE A 92 3.03 -0.24 3.69
N PRO A 93 4.24 -0.81 3.49
CA PRO A 93 4.97 -1.49 4.56
C PRO A 93 5.26 -0.54 5.72
N VAL A 94 4.99 -0.98 6.94
CA VAL A 94 5.20 -0.18 8.15
C VAL A 94 6.40 -0.72 8.91
N TYR A 95 7.43 0.10 9.03
CA TYR A 95 8.64 -0.20 9.78
C TYR A 95 8.64 0.59 11.08
N GLY A 96 7.89 0.09 12.08
CA GLY A 96 7.76 0.75 13.39
C GLY A 96 9.00 0.56 14.27
N ARG A 97 10.08 1.29 13.99
CA ARG A 97 11.30 1.26 14.79
C ARG A 97 11.99 2.63 14.81
N SER A 98 12.88 2.84 15.79
CA SER A 98 13.73 4.02 15.80
C SER A 98 14.70 4.01 14.60
N ALA A 99 15.03 5.19 14.10
CA ALA A 99 15.92 5.36 12.95
C ALA A 99 17.36 4.90 13.22
N ASP A 100 17.78 4.84 14.49
CA ASP A 100 19.18 4.63 14.87
C ASP A 100 19.65 3.19 14.63
N ASN A 101 18.76 2.26 14.41
CA ASN A 101 19.11 0.86 14.28
C ASN A 101 18.64 0.23 12.96
N ILE A 102 19.12 0.77 11.84
CA ILE A 102 18.93 0.24 10.50
C ILE A 102 19.45 -1.20 10.37
N ARG A 103 20.37 -1.60 11.27
CA ARG A 103 20.99 -2.93 11.29
C ARG A 103 20.18 -3.96 12.08
N ASP A 104 19.21 -3.54 12.88
CA ASP A 104 18.38 -4.47 13.63
C ASP A 104 17.55 -5.32 12.67
N HIS A 105 17.61 -6.58 12.94
CA HIS A 105 16.91 -7.57 12.14
C HIS A 105 15.42 -7.23 12.10
N ARG A 106 14.89 -7.05 10.91
CA ARG A 106 13.48 -6.84 10.62
C ARG A 106 12.55 -7.78 11.42
N GLN A 107 12.98 -9.02 11.64
CA GLN A 107 12.27 -10.00 12.45
C GLN A 107 12.20 -9.63 13.92
N VAL A 108 13.28 -9.13 14.51
CA VAL A 108 13.30 -8.73 15.94
C VAL A 108 12.38 -7.55 16.18
N THR A 109 12.42 -6.54 15.32
CA THR A 109 11.53 -5.37 15.46
C THR A 109 10.07 -5.73 15.26
N SER A 110 9.74 -6.67 14.37
CA SER A 110 8.37 -7.11 14.16
C SER A 110 7.73 -7.78 15.38
N LEU A 111 8.53 -8.46 16.22
CA LEU A 111 8.04 -9.06 17.47
C LEU A 111 7.48 -8.02 18.45
N LEU A 112 7.93 -6.79 18.34
CA LEU A 112 7.48 -5.69 19.19
C LEU A 112 6.17 -5.05 18.70
N HIS A 113 5.74 -5.33 17.48
CA HIS A 113 4.56 -4.69 16.91
C HIS A 113 3.28 -5.14 17.61
N ARG A 114 2.44 -4.16 17.90
CA ARG A 114 1.02 -4.30 18.23
C ARG A 114 0.26 -3.63 17.10
N ILE A 115 -0.50 -4.43 16.36
CA ILE A 115 -1.18 -4.00 15.15
C ILE A 115 -2.67 -4.06 15.42
N GLU A 116 -3.39 -2.99 15.06
CA GLU A 116 -4.84 -2.92 15.17
C GLU A 116 -5.44 -2.41 13.87
N THR A 117 -6.52 -3.04 13.42
CA THR A 117 -7.32 -2.55 12.30
C THR A 117 -8.41 -1.63 12.82
N THR A 118 -8.58 -0.48 12.19
CA THR A 118 -9.65 0.47 12.47
C THR A 118 -10.60 0.56 11.28
N GLN A 119 -11.68 1.31 11.39
CA GLN A 119 -12.57 1.56 10.24
C GLN A 119 -11.88 2.33 9.09
N TYR A 120 -10.76 3.01 9.37
CA TYR A 120 -10.05 3.82 8.37
C TYR A 120 -8.78 3.15 7.82
N GLY A 121 -8.25 2.15 8.52
CA GLY A 121 -6.99 1.51 8.14
C GLY A 121 -6.32 0.74 9.26
N ILE A 122 -5.00 0.80 9.30
CA ILE A 122 -4.15 -0.03 10.15
C ILE A 122 -3.25 0.85 11.00
N GLU A 123 -3.20 0.57 12.30
CA GLU A 123 -2.31 1.19 13.27
C GLU A 123 -1.28 0.19 13.76
N VAL A 124 -0.04 0.65 13.93
CA VAL A 124 1.08 -0.15 14.43
C VAL A 124 1.76 0.60 15.57
N THR A 125 1.71 0.03 16.76
CA THR A 125 2.36 0.59 17.95
C THR A 125 3.41 -0.40 18.45
N PRO A 126 4.70 -0.16 18.20
CA PRO A 126 5.77 -0.94 18.82
C PRO A 126 5.73 -0.80 20.33
N VAL A 127 6.01 -1.85 21.08
CA VAL A 127 6.02 -1.79 22.56
C VAL A 127 7.26 -1.13 23.13
N LEU A 128 8.37 -1.21 22.39
CA LEU A 128 9.66 -0.61 22.76
C LEU A 128 10.23 0.19 21.58
N SER A 129 10.93 1.23 21.89
CA SER A 129 11.85 1.92 20.99
C SER A 129 13.30 1.74 21.46
N PHE A 130 14.23 1.96 20.54
CA PHE A 130 15.67 1.84 20.78
C PHE A 130 16.32 3.18 20.43
N ASP A 131 17.16 3.65 21.28
CA ASP A 131 18.06 4.76 21.02
C ASP A 131 19.48 4.46 21.57
N GLU A 132 20.40 5.39 21.48
CA GLU A 132 21.76 5.26 21.96
C GLU A 132 21.86 4.90 23.45
N ARG A 133 20.81 5.14 24.22
CA ARG A 133 20.72 4.85 25.66
C ARG A 133 20.14 3.48 25.97
N GLY A 134 19.74 2.72 24.94
CA GLY A 134 19.14 1.38 25.06
C GLY A 134 17.62 1.36 24.86
N HIS A 135 16.97 0.42 25.50
CA HIS A 135 15.54 0.19 25.35
C HIS A 135 14.73 1.13 26.23
N ARG A 136 13.66 1.69 25.68
CA ARG A 136 12.65 2.45 26.41
C ARG A 136 11.26 2.13 25.91
N LYS A 137 10.26 2.39 26.75
CA LYS A 137 8.87 2.28 26.35
C LYS A 137 8.61 3.18 25.13
N ASN A 138 7.99 2.63 24.09
CA ASN A 138 7.59 3.40 22.93
C ASN A 138 6.27 4.15 23.20
N ASP A 139 6.18 5.38 22.73
CA ASP A 139 5.02 6.26 22.79
C ASP A 139 4.54 6.73 21.41
N ILE A 140 5.08 6.13 20.35
CA ILE A 140 4.79 6.50 18.96
C ILE A 140 3.97 5.39 18.31
N SER A 141 2.90 5.77 17.63
CA SER A 141 2.14 4.89 16.72
C SER A 141 2.30 5.33 15.28
N TYR A 142 2.34 4.37 14.40
CA TYR A 142 2.33 4.56 12.94
C TYR A 142 0.99 4.14 12.40
N PHE A 143 0.46 4.84 11.40
CA PHE A 143 -0.82 4.48 10.80
C PHE A 143 -0.79 4.57 9.28
N VAL A 144 -1.59 3.74 8.65
CA VAL A 144 -1.93 3.81 7.24
C VAL A 144 -3.44 3.85 7.14
N TYR A 145 -3.98 5.00 6.83
CA TYR A 145 -5.42 5.24 6.68
C TYR A 145 -5.75 5.59 5.24
N GLY A 146 -6.98 5.32 4.85
CA GLY A 146 -7.44 5.69 3.52
C GLY A 146 -8.94 5.88 3.46
N SER A 147 -9.37 6.65 2.46
CA SER A 147 -10.76 6.79 2.07
C SER A 147 -10.88 6.88 0.56
N SER A 148 -12.04 6.55 0.01
CA SER A 148 -12.35 6.88 -1.37
C SER A 148 -12.54 8.39 -1.54
N GLY A 149 -12.54 8.89 -2.78
CA GLY A 149 -12.82 10.30 -3.07
C GLY A 149 -14.19 10.77 -2.58
N ASN A 150 -15.12 9.85 -2.31
CA ASN A 150 -16.45 10.14 -1.73
C ASN A 150 -16.47 10.02 -0.19
N GLY A 151 -15.32 9.81 0.46
CA GLY A 151 -15.22 9.67 1.91
C GLY A 151 -15.57 8.28 2.46
N GLU A 152 -15.72 7.26 1.60
CA GLU A 152 -16.03 5.91 2.04
C GLU A 152 -14.79 5.22 2.61
N SER A 153 -14.96 4.51 3.71
CA SER A 153 -13.92 3.72 4.37
C SER A 153 -13.53 2.48 3.55
N PRO A 154 -12.32 1.93 3.76
CA PRO A 154 -11.95 0.61 3.24
C PRO A 154 -12.89 -0.48 3.75
N GLU A 155 -13.10 -1.53 2.96
CA GLU A 155 -13.95 -2.67 3.33
C GLU A 155 -13.19 -3.81 4.01
N SER A 156 -11.88 -3.89 3.77
CA SER A 156 -11.07 -5.02 4.23
C SER A 156 -9.62 -4.60 4.40
N PHE A 157 -8.90 -5.28 5.31
CA PHE A 157 -7.56 -4.94 5.73
C PHE A 157 -6.64 -6.16 5.70
N TYR A 158 -5.37 -5.93 5.34
CA TYR A 158 -4.33 -6.95 5.40
C TYR A 158 -3.20 -6.37 6.26
N PRO A 159 -3.29 -6.48 7.60
CA PRO A 159 -2.40 -5.77 8.54
C PRO A 159 -1.03 -6.40 8.68
N THR A 160 -0.82 -7.62 8.18
CA THR A 160 0.49 -8.28 8.21
C THR A 160 1.00 -8.60 6.82
N VAL A 161 2.32 -8.60 6.67
CA VAL A 161 2.99 -8.97 5.41
C VAL A 161 2.54 -10.34 4.93
N GLU A 162 2.47 -11.33 5.84
CA GLU A 162 2.03 -12.70 5.54
C GLU A 162 0.59 -12.74 4.98
N GLN A 163 -0.34 -11.95 5.54
CA GLN A 163 -1.71 -11.88 5.02
C GLN A 163 -1.78 -11.22 3.65
N PHE A 164 -0.93 -10.23 3.41
CA PHE A 164 -0.95 -9.47 2.16
C PHE A 164 -0.26 -10.19 1.01
N ILE A 165 0.99 -10.61 1.19
CA ILE A 165 1.76 -11.26 0.11
C ILE A 165 1.48 -12.76 -0.02
N GLY A 166 0.98 -13.41 1.03
CA GLY A 166 0.83 -14.87 1.12
C GLY A 166 2.11 -15.59 1.56
N GLU A 167 2.00 -16.89 1.83
CA GLU A 167 3.13 -17.73 2.20
C GLU A 167 4.10 -17.87 1.02
N GLY A 168 5.37 -17.54 1.23
CA GLY A 168 6.38 -17.53 0.17
C GLY A 168 6.17 -16.50 -0.93
N GLY A 169 5.23 -15.57 -0.75
CA GLY A 169 4.85 -14.55 -1.71
C GLY A 169 5.80 -13.35 -1.78
N SER A 170 5.44 -12.40 -2.63
CA SER A 170 6.23 -11.19 -2.88
C SER A 170 5.33 -9.97 -2.98
N PHE A 171 5.89 -8.80 -2.64
CA PHE A 171 5.26 -7.50 -2.89
C PHE A 171 5.08 -7.15 -4.37
N LEU A 172 5.77 -7.87 -5.27
CA LEU A 172 5.61 -7.70 -6.71
C LEU A 172 4.39 -8.44 -7.27
N ILE A 173 3.87 -9.43 -6.53
CA ILE A 173 2.71 -10.23 -6.89
C ILE A 173 1.94 -10.66 -5.62
N PRO A 174 1.37 -9.72 -4.85
CA PRO A 174 0.74 -10.05 -3.58
C PRO A 174 -0.47 -10.96 -3.77
N GLU A 175 -0.62 -11.96 -2.90
CA GLU A 175 -1.77 -12.90 -2.95
C GLU A 175 -3.09 -12.15 -2.78
N ALA A 176 -3.16 -11.19 -1.86
CA ALA A 176 -4.35 -10.38 -1.60
C ALA A 176 -4.81 -9.54 -2.81
N VAL A 177 -3.88 -9.18 -3.71
CA VAL A 177 -4.20 -8.49 -4.96
C VAL A 177 -4.63 -9.47 -6.04
N ARG A 178 -3.92 -10.60 -6.14
CA ARG A 178 -4.13 -11.61 -7.19
C ARG A 178 -5.41 -12.41 -6.99
N THR A 179 -5.80 -12.63 -5.75
CA THR A 179 -6.96 -13.46 -5.39
C THR A 179 -8.06 -12.63 -4.71
N GLU A 180 -9.21 -13.25 -4.45
CA GLU A 180 -10.29 -12.66 -3.66
C GLU A 180 -10.19 -13.02 -2.17
N LYS A 181 -8.98 -13.29 -1.69
CA LYS A 181 -8.75 -13.63 -0.29
C LYS A 181 -9.38 -12.58 0.63
N ALA A 182 -10.17 -13.06 1.56
CA ALA A 182 -10.75 -12.21 2.59
C ALA A 182 -9.65 -11.62 3.49
N GLY A 183 -9.70 -10.33 3.73
CA GLY A 183 -8.86 -9.67 4.71
C GLY A 183 -9.52 -9.61 6.09
N ALA A 184 -8.81 -9.03 7.04
CA ALA A 184 -9.31 -8.72 8.37
C ALA A 184 -10.41 -7.65 8.33
N LYS A 185 -11.24 -7.62 9.36
CA LYS A 185 -12.24 -6.57 9.59
C LYS A 185 -11.69 -5.51 10.55
N ALA A 186 -12.38 -4.38 10.65
CA ALA A 186 -12.06 -3.37 11.66
C ALA A 186 -12.20 -3.93 13.10
N GLY A 187 -11.28 -3.55 13.98
CA GLY A 187 -11.25 -3.98 15.39
C GLY A 187 -10.44 -5.24 15.65
N GLU A 188 -9.84 -5.85 14.67
CA GLU A 188 -8.96 -7.01 14.87
C GLU A 188 -7.56 -6.59 15.33
N LYS A 189 -6.91 -7.44 16.16
CA LYS A 189 -5.60 -7.19 16.76
C LYS A 189 -4.62 -8.29 16.43
N PHE A 190 -3.40 -7.88 16.08
CA PHE A 190 -2.29 -8.78 15.76
C PHE A 190 -1.04 -8.38 16.53
N GLN A 191 -0.23 -9.37 16.91
CA GLN A 191 0.97 -9.13 17.69
C GLN A 191 2.15 -9.91 17.15
N GLY A 192 3.33 -9.31 17.23
CA GLY A 192 4.57 -9.98 16.90
C GLY A 192 4.71 -10.34 15.42
N LYS A 193 4.04 -9.61 14.54
CA LYS A 193 4.04 -9.83 13.09
C LYS A 193 4.66 -8.66 12.36
N GLU A 194 5.20 -8.93 11.20
CA GLU A 194 5.67 -7.90 10.29
C GLU A 194 4.47 -7.14 9.72
N ALA A 195 4.44 -5.81 9.91
CA ALA A 195 3.30 -4.98 9.61
C ALA A 195 3.31 -4.47 8.16
N VAL A 196 2.13 -4.43 7.56
CA VAL A 196 1.86 -3.69 6.34
C VAL A 196 0.50 -3.00 6.47
N GLY A 197 0.43 -1.73 6.11
CA GLY A 197 -0.81 -1.02 5.97
C GLY A 197 -1.42 -1.30 4.61
N ALA A 198 -2.03 -2.48 4.41
CA ALA A 198 -2.71 -2.79 3.17
C ALA A 198 -4.22 -2.74 3.36
N ILE A 199 -4.87 -1.88 2.57
CA ILE A 199 -6.30 -1.56 2.66
C ILE A 199 -6.97 -1.78 1.31
N LYS A 200 -8.11 -2.45 1.32
CA LYS A 200 -8.93 -2.74 0.14
C LYS A 200 -10.21 -1.93 0.19
N PHE A 201 -10.53 -1.25 -0.88
CA PHE A 201 -11.77 -0.52 -1.05
C PHE A 201 -12.84 -1.36 -1.78
N ALA A 202 -14.07 -0.89 -1.72
CA ALA A 202 -15.19 -1.46 -2.47
C ALA A 202 -14.89 -1.49 -3.98
N ASN A 203 -15.44 -2.50 -4.64
CA ASN A 203 -15.39 -2.59 -6.09
C ASN A 203 -16.02 -1.34 -6.74
N ARG A 204 -15.44 -0.90 -7.84
CA ARG A 204 -15.91 0.25 -8.61
C ARG A 204 -16.06 -0.10 -10.08
N ILE A 205 -17.13 0.37 -10.69
CA ILE A 205 -17.28 0.35 -12.14
C ILE A 205 -16.83 1.71 -12.66
N ILE A 206 -15.82 1.70 -13.49
CA ILE A 206 -15.29 2.89 -14.18
C ILE A 206 -15.59 2.79 -15.68
N LYS A 207 -16.07 3.91 -16.24
CA LYS A 207 -16.48 4.02 -17.65
C LYS A 207 -15.55 4.90 -18.41
#